data_fc0f3bbcc05cc97217452dfd22634af7
#
_entry.id   fc0f3bbcc05cc97217452dfd22634af7
#
_cell.length_a   1.000
_cell.length_b   1.000
_cell.length_c   1.000
_cell.angle_alpha   90.00
_cell.angle_beta   90.00
_cell.angle_gamma   90.00
#
_symmetry.space_group_name_H-M   'P 1'
#
loop_
_entity.id
_entity.type
_entity.pdbx_description
1 polymer ?
#
loop_
_entity_poly.entity_id
_entity_poly.type
_entity_poly.pdbx_seq_one_letter_code
_entity_poly.pdbx_strand_id
1 'polypeptide(L)'
;MIFLSIFEIKFKQIIMKKSNNLKVAIVMGSQSDAKTMALCTKVLKNFGIKFETKIISAHRTPKRMYEFAQTAEKNKFGVIIAGAGGSAHLPGMISSLTSIPVLGVPIESK
;
A
#
# COMPACT_ATOMS: atom_id res chain seq x y z
N MET A 1 -13.35 14.99 -4.91
CA MET A 1 -14.02 13.78 -5.42
C MET A 1 -13.58 13.38 -6.80
N ILE A 2 -13.32 14.38 -7.68
CA ILE A 2 -12.77 14.10 -9.00
C ILE A 2 -11.42 13.39 -8.91
N PHE A 3 -10.58 13.79 -7.95
CA PHE A 3 -9.29 13.13 -7.73
C PHE A 3 -9.42 11.67 -7.38
N LEU A 4 -10.41 11.34 -6.53
CA LEU A 4 -10.64 9.96 -6.13
C LEU A 4 -11.06 9.11 -7.33
N SER A 5 -11.94 9.63 -8.19
CA SER A 5 -12.38 8.91 -9.39
C SER A 5 -11.22 8.69 -10.37
N ILE A 6 -10.38 9.71 -10.58
CA ILE A 6 -9.20 9.58 -11.44
C ILE A 6 -8.22 8.59 -10.88
N PHE A 7 -7.99 8.62 -9.55
CA PHE A 7 -7.14 7.67 -8.86
C PHE A 7 -7.66 6.24 -9.04
N GLU A 8 -8.95 6.03 -8.83
CA GLU A 8 -9.55 4.70 -8.99
C GLU A 8 -9.40 4.15 -10.39
N ILE A 9 -9.64 4.96 -11.41
CA ILE A 9 -9.50 4.56 -12.81
C ILE A 9 -8.06 4.22 -13.14
N LYS A 10 -7.12 5.08 -12.77
CA LYS A 10 -5.69 4.85 -13.03
C LYS A 10 -5.18 3.62 -12.29
N PHE A 11 -5.58 3.47 -11.04
CA PHE A 11 -5.20 2.35 -10.21
C PHE A 11 -5.67 1.03 -10.83
N LYS A 12 -6.93 0.98 -11.23
CA LYS A 12 -7.50 -0.21 -11.88
C LYS A 12 -6.78 -0.53 -13.18
N GLN A 13 -6.46 0.49 -13.99
CA GLN A 13 -5.73 0.29 -15.24
C GLN A 13 -4.34 -0.28 -15.01
N ILE A 14 -3.62 0.23 -14.01
CA ILE A 14 -2.28 -0.25 -13.68
C ILE A 14 -2.34 -1.73 -13.31
N ILE A 15 -3.27 -2.11 -12.45
CA ILE A 15 -3.42 -3.50 -11.99
C ILE A 15 -3.79 -4.42 -13.15
N MET A 16 -4.74 -4.03 -13.98
CA MET A 16 -5.23 -4.88 -15.07
C MET A 16 -4.23 -5.05 -16.20
N LYS A 17 -3.39 -4.05 -16.46
CA LYS A 17 -2.39 -4.12 -17.52
C LYS A 17 -1.25 -5.07 -17.21
N LYS A 18 -0.90 -5.26 -15.92
CA LYS A 18 0.29 -6.01 -15.56
C LYS A 18 0.08 -7.51 -15.52
N SER A 19 -1.00 -7.96 -14.94
CA SER A 19 -1.34 -9.39 -14.91
C SER A 19 -2.61 -9.59 -14.09
N ASN A 20 -3.41 -10.60 -14.42
CA ASN A 20 -4.60 -10.96 -13.65
C ASN A 20 -4.27 -11.56 -12.27
N ASN A 21 -3.00 -11.89 -12.02
CA ASN A 21 -2.57 -12.51 -10.76
C ASN A 21 -1.94 -11.53 -9.78
N LEU A 22 -1.82 -10.26 -10.15
CA LEU A 22 -1.24 -9.27 -9.25
C LEU A 22 -2.22 -8.88 -8.16
N LYS A 23 -1.68 -8.59 -7.00
CA LYS A 23 -2.44 -8.13 -5.84
C LYS A 23 -1.85 -6.84 -5.29
N VAL A 24 -2.58 -6.21 -4.39
CA VAL A 24 -2.20 -4.96 -3.75
C VAL A 24 -1.76 -5.25 -2.32
N ALA A 25 -0.67 -4.66 -1.91
CA ALA A 25 -0.27 -4.69 -0.51
C ALA A 25 -0.75 -3.41 0.17
N ILE A 26 -1.44 -3.55 1.29
CA ILE A 26 -1.81 -2.43 2.13
C ILE A 26 -0.96 -2.54 3.39
N VAL A 27 -0.05 -1.59 3.59
CA VAL A 27 0.85 -1.61 4.73
C VAL A 27 0.63 -0.40 5.62
N MET A 28 0.78 -0.61 6.91
CA MET A 28 0.59 0.43 7.91
C MET A 28 1.55 0.18 9.07
N GLY A 29 1.96 1.24 9.74
CA GLY A 29 2.97 1.14 10.79
C GLY A 29 2.44 0.60 12.12
N SER A 30 1.13 0.60 12.32
CA SER A 30 0.53 0.22 13.59
C SER A 30 -0.92 -0.20 13.40
N GLN A 31 -1.39 -1.04 14.32
CA GLN A 31 -2.79 -1.46 14.34
C GLN A 31 -3.76 -0.28 14.44
N SER A 32 -3.34 0.82 15.07
CA SER A 32 -4.17 2.00 15.22
C SER A 32 -4.49 2.68 13.87
N ASP A 33 -3.70 2.41 12.84
CA ASP A 33 -3.91 2.97 11.50
C ASP A 33 -4.95 2.18 10.71
N ALA A 34 -5.35 1.01 11.20
CA ALA A 34 -6.23 0.10 10.47
C ALA A 34 -7.57 0.73 10.14
N LYS A 35 -8.09 1.59 11.01
CA LYS A 35 -9.38 2.24 10.78
C LYS A 35 -9.35 3.11 9.52
N THR A 36 -8.29 3.89 9.35
CA THR A 36 -8.11 4.72 8.16
C THR A 36 -7.86 3.88 6.93
N MET A 37 -6.99 2.88 7.06
CA MET A 37 -6.62 2.02 5.93
C MET A 37 -7.77 1.10 5.51
N ALA A 38 -8.75 0.88 6.37
CA ALA A 38 -9.95 0.10 6.01
C ALA A 38 -10.74 0.74 4.86
N LEU A 39 -10.61 2.05 4.67
CA LEU A 39 -11.24 2.72 3.52
C LEU A 39 -10.63 2.21 2.22
N CYS A 40 -9.34 1.94 2.21
CA CYS A 40 -8.66 1.38 1.04
C CYS A 40 -9.13 -0.04 0.76
N THR A 41 -9.25 -0.87 1.80
CA THR A 41 -9.71 -2.25 1.62
C THR A 41 -11.13 -2.29 1.07
N LYS A 42 -11.97 -1.37 1.50
CA LYS A 42 -13.35 -1.28 1.02
C LYS A 42 -13.40 -0.98 -0.47
N VAL A 43 -12.59 -0.03 -0.93
CA VAL A 43 -12.52 0.32 -2.35
C VAL A 43 -12.02 -0.86 -3.17
N LEU A 44 -10.96 -1.53 -2.70
CA LEU A 44 -10.41 -2.68 -3.41
C LEU A 44 -11.41 -3.83 -3.51
N LYS A 45 -12.16 -4.09 -2.46
CA LYS A 45 -13.22 -5.10 -2.49
C LYS A 45 -14.29 -4.76 -3.51
N ASN A 46 -14.68 -3.48 -3.57
CA ASN A 46 -15.70 -3.04 -4.52
C ASN A 46 -15.25 -3.24 -5.98
N PHE A 47 -13.97 -3.16 -6.24
CA PHE A 47 -13.42 -3.39 -7.58
C PHE A 47 -13.02 -4.84 -7.84
N GLY A 48 -13.18 -5.72 -6.87
CA GLY A 48 -12.78 -7.12 -7.01
C GLY A 48 -11.26 -7.32 -7.11
N ILE A 49 -10.49 -6.42 -6.52
CA ILE A 49 -9.03 -6.47 -6.56
C ILE A 49 -8.52 -7.23 -5.34
N LYS A 50 -7.64 -8.19 -5.55
CA LYS A 50 -7.01 -8.96 -4.47
C LYS A 50 -6.04 -8.07 -3.70
N PHE A 51 -6.04 -8.21 -2.39
CA PHE A 51 -5.12 -7.45 -1.54
C PHE A 51 -4.75 -8.21 -0.28
N GLU A 52 -3.62 -7.82 0.31
CA GLU A 52 -3.19 -8.31 1.62
C GLU A 52 -2.84 -7.10 2.48
N THR A 53 -3.23 -7.17 3.75
CA THR A 53 -2.93 -6.11 4.72
C THR A 53 -1.80 -6.56 5.64
N LYS A 54 -0.81 -5.70 5.85
CA LYS A 54 0.36 -6.00 6.68
C LYS A 54 0.67 -4.83 7.61
N ILE A 55 1.06 -5.16 8.83
CA ILE A 55 1.56 -4.15 9.79
C ILE A 55 3.08 -4.21 9.75
N ILE A 56 3.68 -3.15 9.26
CA ILE A 56 5.12 -3.02 9.09
C ILE A 56 5.52 -1.61 9.52
N SER A 57 6.35 -1.52 10.54
CA SER A 57 6.82 -0.22 11.03
C SER A 57 8.24 0.05 10.54
N ALA A 58 8.45 1.21 9.95
CA ALA A 58 9.78 1.63 9.50
C ALA A 58 10.76 1.75 10.67
N HIS A 59 10.27 2.14 11.84
CA HIS A 59 11.12 2.38 13.00
C HIS A 59 11.21 1.22 13.96
N ARG A 60 10.11 0.45 14.12
CA ARG A 60 10.07 -0.67 15.06
C ARG A 60 10.46 -2.01 14.43
N THR A 61 10.15 -2.19 13.14
CA THR A 61 10.44 -3.44 12.43
C THR A 61 11.13 -3.16 11.09
N PRO A 62 12.29 -2.49 11.10
CA PRO A 62 12.94 -2.11 9.83
C PRO A 62 13.38 -3.30 9.00
N LYS A 63 13.81 -4.38 9.62
CA LYS A 63 14.17 -5.61 8.90
C LYS A 63 12.98 -6.19 8.16
N ARG A 64 11.83 -6.24 8.81
CA ARG A 64 10.60 -6.74 8.19
C ARG A 64 10.19 -5.85 7.00
N MET A 65 10.33 -4.54 7.15
CA MET A 65 10.07 -3.60 6.07
C MET A 65 10.99 -3.86 4.88
N TYR A 66 12.28 -4.02 5.14
CA TYR A 66 13.27 -4.30 4.12
C TYR A 66 12.95 -5.59 3.36
N GLU A 67 12.70 -6.67 4.10
CA GLU A 67 12.38 -7.97 3.50
C GLU A 67 11.11 -7.90 2.66
N PHE A 68 10.08 -7.22 3.17
CA PHE A 68 8.85 -7.04 2.44
C PHE A 68 9.09 -6.29 1.12
N ALA A 69 9.79 -5.17 1.17
CA ALA A 69 10.04 -4.35 -0.01
C ALA A 69 10.87 -5.10 -1.06
N GLN A 70 11.87 -5.84 -0.61
CA GLN A 70 12.76 -6.61 -1.51
C GLN A 70 12.05 -7.78 -2.19
N THR A 71 11.06 -8.36 -1.53
CA THR A 71 10.36 -9.55 -2.06
C THR A 71 8.97 -9.25 -2.61
N ALA A 72 8.54 -8.01 -2.60
CA ALA A 72 7.18 -7.64 -2.99
C ALA A 72 6.86 -8.05 -4.44
N GLU A 73 7.76 -7.78 -5.36
CA GLU A 73 7.57 -8.15 -6.76
C GLU A 73 7.50 -9.65 -6.95
N LYS A 74 8.40 -10.38 -6.31
CA LYS A 74 8.40 -11.86 -6.33
C LYS A 74 7.10 -12.42 -5.78
N ASN A 75 6.53 -11.78 -4.77
CA ASN A 75 5.29 -12.21 -4.14
C ASN A 75 4.04 -11.72 -4.86
N LYS A 76 4.19 -11.22 -6.08
CA LYS A 76 3.08 -10.83 -6.96
C LYS A 76 2.32 -9.59 -6.51
N PHE A 77 2.96 -8.71 -5.77
CA PHE A 77 2.39 -7.41 -5.49
C PHE A 77 2.64 -6.48 -6.67
N GLY A 78 1.60 -5.85 -7.17
CA GLY A 78 1.70 -4.89 -8.28
C GLY A 78 1.72 -3.45 -7.83
N VAL A 79 1.18 -3.17 -6.66
CA VAL A 79 1.14 -1.84 -6.06
C VAL A 79 1.20 -1.99 -4.55
N ILE A 80 1.86 -1.06 -3.89
CA ILE A 80 1.89 -0.99 -2.43
C ILE A 80 1.21 0.31 -2.01
N ILE A 81 0.21 0.20 -1.15
CA ILE A 81 -0.44 1.36 -0.54
C ILE A 81 0.04 1.42 0.90
N ALA A 82 0.78 2.47 1.23
CA ALA A 82 1.40 2.59 2.54
C ALA A 82 0.82 3.76 3.33
N GLY A 83 0.24 3.46 4.49
CA GLY A 83 -0.27 4.48 5.39
C GLY A 83 0.86 5.10 6.19
N ALA A 84 0.86 6.42 6.28
CA ALA A 84 1.92 7.17 6.94
C ALA A 84 1.33 8.17 7.91
N GLY A 85 1.50 7.91 9.21
CA GLY A 85 1.20 8.85 10.26
C GLY A 85 2.47 9.52 10.76
N GLY A 86 2.32 10.61 11.50
CA GLY A 86 3.46 11.29 12.07
C GLY A 86 4.46 11.77 11.03
N SER A 87 5.67 11.23 11.05
CA SER A 87 6.75 11.67 10.18
C SER A 87 6.70 11.10 8.77
N ALA A 88 5.71 10.29 8.45
CA ALA A 88 5.43 9.80 7.08
C ALA A 88 6.61 9.08 6.41
N HIS A 89 7.42 8.34 7.18
CA HIS A 89 8.62 7.69 6.65
C HIS A 89 8.36 6.40 5.89
N LEU A 90 7.32 5.64 6.27
CA LEU A 90 7.10 4.31 5.73
C LEU A 90 6.98 4.27 4.19
N PRO A 91 6.15 5.11 3.54
CA PRO A 91 6.03 5.06 2.09
C PRO A 91 7.34 5.36 1.37
N GLY A 92 8.06 6.39 1.83
CA GLY A 92 9.33 6.78 1.21
C GLY A 92 10.40 5.71 1.35
N MET A 93 10.50 5.11 2.53
CA MET A 93 11.48 4.05 2.77
C MET A 93 11.18 2.81 1.95
N ILE A 94 9.93 2.38 1.87
CA ILE A 94 9.55 1.25 1.03
C ILE A 94 9.82 1.57 -0.44
N SER A 95 9.46 2.77 -0.88
CA SER A 95 9.66 3.18 -2.27
C SER A 95 11.13 3.14 -2.68
N SER A 96 12.04 3.44 -1.76
CA SER A 96 13.48 3.39 -2.05
C SER A 96 14.03 1.97 -2.19
N LEU A 97 13.27 0.96 -1.78
CA LEU A 97 13.71 -0.43 -1.72
C LEU A 97 13.02 -1.35 -2.73
N THR A 98 12.07 -0.83 -3.49
CA THR A 98 11.31 -1.65 -4.44
C THR A 98 11.12 -0.91 -5.76
N SER A 99 10.96 -1.66 -6.85
CA SER A 99 10.60 -1.11 -8.15
C SER A 99 9.10 -0.97 -8.35
N ILE A 100 8.31 -1.51 -7.43
CA ILE A 100 6.85 -1.46 -7.52
C ILE A 100 6.35 -0.07 -7.13
N PRO A 101 5.32 0.47 -7.80
CA PRO A 101 4.72 1.75 -7.39
C PRO A 101 4.24 1.72 -5.94
N VAL A 102 4.56 2.78 -5.21
CA VAL A 102 4.14 2.95 -3.82
C VAL A 102 3.30 4.21 -3.71
N LEU A 103 2.09 4.05 -3.18
CA LEU A 103 1.17 5.15 -2.96
C LEU A 103 1.10 5.44 -1.46
N GLY A 104 1.44 6.65 -1.07
CA GLY A 104 1.37 7.07 0.32
C GLY A 104 -0.01 7.59 0.67
N VAL A 105 -0.54 7.12 1.81
CA VAL A 105 -1.80 7.63 2.35
C VAL A 105 -1.50 8.33 3.65
N PRO A 106 -1.69 9.65 3.72
CA PRO A 106 -1.46 10.36 4.98
C PRO A 106 -2.50 9.95 6.00
N ILE A 107 -2.03 9.61 7.19
CA ILE A 107 -2.89 9.27 8.30
C ILE A 107 -2.78 10.38 9.34
N GLU A 108 -3.92 10.93 9.72
CA GLU A 108 -3.97 12.00 10.69
C GLU A 108 -3.45 11.51 12.04
N SER A 109 -2.45 12.20 12.57
CA SER A 109 -1.91 11.91 13.89
C SER A 109 -2.53 12.84 14.93
N LYS A 110 -2.76 12.30 16.11
CA LYS A 110 -3.31 13.10 17.21
C LYS A 110 -2.24 13.93 17.87
#